data_4e39e419855241260a86e0efa9ede7c6
#
_entry.id   4e39e419855241260a86e0efa9ede7c6
#
_cell.length_a   1.000
_cell.length_b   1.000
_cell.length_c   1.000
_cell.angle_alpha   90.00
_cell.angle_beta   90.00
_cell.angle_gamma   90.00
#
_symmetry.space_group_name_H-M   'P 1'
#
loop_
_entity.id
_entity.type
_entity.pdbx_description
1 polymer ?
#
loop_
_entity_poly.entity_id
_entity_poly.type
_entity_poly.pdbx_seq_one_letter_code
_entity_poly.pdbx_strand_id
1 'polypeptide(L)' 'MSDYHINIFSSEEDAGYIADIPDLESCSAFGATPEEALAAVNRAKQAWLAAAREEHKPIPPPRYRPAIYQATR' A
#
# COMPACT_ATOMS: atom_id res chain seq x y z
N MET A 1 -6.18 -16.61 3.47
CA MET A 1 -5.05 -15.76 3.86
C MET A 1 -5.30 -14.32 3.45
N SER A 2 -5.02 -13.37 4.33
CA SER A 2 -5.25 -11.97 3.98
C SER A 2 -3.96 -11.27 3.63
N ASP A 3 -4.09 -10.27 2.79
CA ASP A 3 -3.01 -9.40 2.42
C ASP A 3 -3.46 -7.98 2.66
N TYR A 4 -2.56 -7.03 2.51
CA TYR A 4 -2.89 -5.64 2.76
C TYR A 4 -3.70 -5.07 1.61
N HIS A 5 -4.60 -4.18 1.96
CA HIS A 5 -5.33 -3.41 0.97
C HIS A 5 -4.38 -2.44 0.28
N ILE A 6 -4.53 -2.31 -1.03
CA ILE A 6 -3.72 -1.38 -1.81
C ILE A 6 -4.66 -0.43 -2.55
N ASN A 7 -4.48 0.85 -2.34
CA ASN A 7 -5.18 1.88 -3.11
C ASN A 7 -4.30 2.32 -4.27
N ILE A 8 -4.91 2.51 -5.44
CA ILE A 8 -4.20 3.05 -6.60
C ILE A 8 -5.05 4.18 -7.16
N PHE A 9 -4.45 5.34 -7.35
CA PHE A 9 -5.16 6.49 -7.85
C PHE A 9 -4.25 7.34 -8.73
N SER A 10 -4.87 8.09 -9.63
CA SER A 10 -4.11 8.96 -10.51
C SER A 10 -3.67 10.21 -9.76
N SER A 11 -2.52 10.74 -10.14
CA SER A 11 -1.97 11.95 -9.55
C SER A 11 -1.56 12.89 -10.67
N GLU A 12 -2.32 13.98 -10.81
CA GLU A 12 -2.02 14.92 -11.86
C GLU A 12 -0.70 15.65 -11.60
N GLU A 13 -0.42 15.91 -10.34
CA GLU A 13 0.83 16.59 -9.98
C GLU A 13 2.05 15.79 -10.40
N ASP A 14 1.95 14.48 -10.30
CA ASP A 14 3.09 13.61 -10.57
C ASP A 14 3.03 13.01 -11.97
N ALA A 15 1.98 13.33 -12.73
CA ALA A 15 1.80 12.84 -14.10
C ALA A 15 1.82 11.30 -14.15
N GLY A 16 1.15 10.64 -13.20
CA GLY A 16 1.11 9.20 -13.16
C GLY A 16 0.17 8.70 -12.10
N TYR A 17 0.55 7.59 -11.47
CA TYR A 17 -0.29 6.92 -10.49
C TYR A 17 0.47 6.69 -9.20
N ILE A 18 -0.26 6.76 -8.10
CA ILE A 18 0.27 6.46 -6.78
C ILE A 18 -0.41 5.20 -6.27
N ALA A 19 0.36 4.30 -5.71
CA ALA A 19 -0.14 3.14 -5.00
C ALA A 19 0.23 3.28 -3.52
N ASP A 20 -0.67 2.90 -2.65
CA ASP A 20 -0.56 3.19 -1.23
C ASP A 20 -1.11 2.04 -0.42
N ILE A 21 -0.40 1.64 0.64
CA ILE A 21 -0.86 0.59 1.54
C ILE A 21 -1.19 1.26 2.88
N PRO A 22 -2.50 1.47 3.17
CA PRO A 22 -2.88 2.25 4.35
C PRO A 22 -2.42 1.66 5.68
N ASP A 23 -2.33 0.33 5.78
CA ASP A 23 -1.94 -0.30 7.02
C ASP A 23 -0.46 -0.22 7.32
N LEU A 24 0.36 0.12 6.34
CA LEU A 24 1.80 0.25 6.53
C LEU A 24 2.19 1.71 6.41
N GLU A 25 2.70 2.25 7.49
CA GLU A 25 2.98 3.68 7.59
C GLU A 25 3.96 4.10 6.51
N SER A 26 3.59 5.13 5.74
CA SER A 26 4.46 5.71 4.71
C SER A 26 4.85 4.73 3.61
N CYS A 27 4.03 3.69 3.38
CA CYS A 27 4.33 2.71 2.34
C CYS A 27 3.54 3.06 1.08
N SER A 28 4.17 3.78 0.17
CA SER A 28 3.55 4.18 -1.09
C SER A 28 4.61 4.21 -2.18
N ALA A 29 4.14 4.24 -3.43
CA ALA A 29 5.04 4.22 -4.57
C ALA A 29 4.37 4.84 -5.77
N PHE A 30 5.17 5.24 -6.74
CA PHE A 30 4.72 5.89 -7.97
C PHE A 30 4.94 4.99 -9.16
N GLY A 31 4.07 5.09 -10.15
CA GLY A 31 4.27 4.46 -11.44
C GLY A 31 3.62 5.28 -12.53
N ALA A 32 4.13 5.17 -13.75
CA ALA A 32 3.54 5.88 -14.88
C ALA A 32 2.19 5.28 -15.27
N THR A 33 1.96 4.02 -14.94
CA THR A 33 0.69 3.33 -15.17
C THR A 33 0.25 2.68 -13.88
N PRO A 34 -1.04 2.31 -13.77
CA PRO A 34 -1.48 1.60 -12.56
C PRO A 34 -0.70 0.31 -12.29
N GLU A 35 -0.36 -0.42 -13.36
CA GLU A 35 0.39 -1.66 -13.21
C GLU A 35 1.78 -1.41 -12.67
N GLU A 36 2.42 -0.34 -13.14
CA GLU A 36 3.74 0.01 -12.65
C GLU A 36 3.69 0.47 -11.20
N ALA A 37 2.65 1.22 -10.83
CA ALA A 37 2.49 1.65 -9.45
C ALA A 37 2.28 0.45 -8.53
N LEU A 38 1.49 -0.53 -8.98
CA LEU A 38 1.28 -1.74 -8.20
C LEU A 38 2.58 -2.51 -8.00
N ALA A 39 3.35 -2.69 -9.08
CA ALA A 39 4.62 -3.40 -8.96
C ALA A 39 5.56 -2.66 -8.01
N ALA A 40 5.59 -1.34 -8.12
CA ALA A 40 6.47 -0.54 -7.28
C ALA A 40 6.08 -0.62 -5.80
N VAL A 41 4.78 -0.56 -5.49
CA VAL A 41 4.36 -0.60 -4.09
C VAL A 41 4.56 -2.00 -3.49
N ASN A 42 4.47 -3.04 -4.32
CA ASN A 42 4.78 -4.38 -3.83
C ASN A 42 6.25 -4.50 -3.43
N ARG A 43 7.15 -3.88 -4.20
CA ARG A 43 8.55 -3.85 -3.82
C ARG A 43 8.75 -3.03 -2.53
N ALA A 44 8.06 -1.90 -2.43
CA ALA A 44 8.13 -1.09 -1.21
C ALA A 44 7.62 -1.86 0.00
N LYS A 45 6.55 -2.64 -0.18
CA LYS A 45 6.01 -3.46 0.88
C LYS A 45 7.04 -4.47 1.38
N GLN A 46 7.72 -5.15 0.45
CA GLN A 46 8.72 -6.14 0.84
C GLN A 46 9.85 -5.49 1.63
N ALA A 47 10.31 -4.33 1.18
CA ALA A 47 11.37 -3.61 1.90
C ALA A 47 10.88 -3.16 3.27
N TRP A 48 9.64 -2.68 3.36
CA TRP A 48 9.06 -2.23 4.63
C TRP A 48 9.00 -3.38 5.63
N LEU A 49 8.51 -4.54 5.17
CA LEU A 49 8.39 -5.70 6.06
C LEU A 49 9.76 -6.22 6.48
N ALA A 50 10.72 -6.22 5.57
CA ALA A 50 12.07 -6.67 5.91
C ALA A 50 12.70 -5.75 6.94
N ALA A 51 12.53 -4.44 6.78
CA ALA A 51 13.08 -3.49 7.74
C ALA A 51 12.43 -3.63 9.11
N ALA A 52 11.11 -3.84 9.13
CA ALA A 52 10.40 -4.02 10.39
C ALA A 52 10.90 -5.25 11.14
N ARG A 53 11.13 -6.34 10.41
CA ARG A 53 11.64 -7.56 11.04
C ARG A 53 13.04 -7.37 11.59
N GLU A 54 13.89 -6.68 10.82
CA GLU A 54 15.26 -6.41 11.28
C GLU A 54 15.29 -5.58 12.54
N GLU A 55 14.39 -4.61 12.64
CA GLU A 55 14.36 -3.71 13.78
C GLU A 55 13.47 -4.22 14.90
N HIS A 56 12.91 -5.41 14.75
CA HIS A 56 12.01 -6.00 15.72
C HIS A 56 10.80 -5.13 16.00
N LYS A 57 10.34 -4.42 14.98
CA LYS A 57 9.13 -3.60 15.10
C LYS A 57 7.91 -4.44 14.80
N PRO A 58 6.77 -4.11 15.43
CA PRO A 58 5.55 -4.88 15.14
C PRO A 58 5.12 -4.68 13.70
N ILE A 59 4.64 -5.76 13.10
CA ILE A 59 4.09 -5.72 11.76
C ILE A 59 2.58 -5.72 11.90
N PRO A 60 1.90 -4.64 11.49
CA PRO A 60 0.46 -4.56 11.71
C PRO A 60 -0.28 -5.57 10.84
N PRO A 61 -1.37 -6.14 11.35
CA PRO A 61 -2.22 -7.00 10.52
C PRO A 61 -3.02 -6.14 9.55
N PRO A 62 -3.51 -6.73 8.44
CA PRO A 62 -4.37 -6.00 7.52
C PRO A 62 -5.69 -5.66 8.22
N ARG A 63 -6.01 -4.38 8.30
CA ARG A 63 -7.21 -3.90 8.97
C ARG A 63 -8.03 -2.93 8.15
N TYR A 64 -7.37 -2.24 7.24
CA TYR A 64 -8.06 -1.22 6.46
C TYR A 64 -9.19 -1.82 5.66
N ARG A 65 -10.34 -1.15 5.69
CA ARG A 65 -11.49 -1.56 4.91
C ARG A 65 -12.01 -0.36 4.15
N PRO A 66 -12.19 -0.49 2.84
CA PRO A 66 -12.78 0.60 2.07
C PRO A 66 -14.17 0.96 2.61
N ALA A 67 -14.56 2.21 2.40
CA ALA A 67 -15.81 2.71 2.93
C ALA A 67 -17.01 1.90 2.47
N ILE A 68 -16.95 1.33 1.27
CA ILE A 68 -18.06 0.55 0.75
C ILE A 68 -18.36 -0.66 1.65
N TYR A 69 -17.33 -1.25 2.25
CA TYR A 69 -17.55 -2.38 3.14
C TYR A 69 -18.00 -1.94 4.53
N GLN A 70 -17.61 -0.74 4.93
CA GLN A 70 -18.04 -0.21 6.20
C GLN A 70 -19.52 0.18 6.17
N ALA A 71 -19.98 0.64 5.02
CA ALA A 71 -21.35 1.12 4.87
C ALA A 71 -22.39 0.00 4.82
N THR A 72 -21.96 -1.23 4.62
CA THR A 72 -22.87 -2.36 4.48
C THR A 72 -23.19 -3.05 5.79
N ARG A 73 -22.84 -2.47 6.89
CA ARG A 73 -23.04 -3.10 8.21
C ARG A 73 -24.43 -2.94 8.74
#